data_87b1696281d2d604b28f4e31fc048073
#
_entry.id   87b1696281d2d604b28f4e31fc048073
#
_cell.length_a   1.000
_cell.length_b   1.000
_cell.length_c   1.000
_cell.angle_alpha   90.00
_cell.angle_beta   90.00
_cell.angle_gamma   90.00
#
_symmetry.space_group_name_H-M   'P 1'
#
loop_
_entity.id
_entity.type
_entity.pdbx_description
1 polymer ?
#
loop_
_entity_poly.entity_id
_entity_poly.type
_entity_poly.pdbx_seq_one_letter_code
_entity_poly.pdbx_strand_id
1 'polypeptide(L)'
;MTDKKNVEFEIKLNDLRNEIDDIDSQLVELLSKRLAITSKVGQLKSQVGMPIYDPEREKSLFRKRRQQAVDSGISGDLIEDVLRRLMRDSYVSQDASGYQCINRQCNKVVIIGGKGQLGSVFVDLFQRSEYQVEVLEQEDWQNSNSILANTSLVIVAVPIRLTTKVIGKLKALPPECILADVTSIKESPLHEMMKIHQGPVVGLHPMFGPDVTGLIKQTIIACDGRFPDKYNWLLQQFKVWGAKVYPVAAHEHDKAMAMVQVMRHFSTITYGYHLMEEGADIAQLVEMSSPIYRLELIMVGRLFAQDPILYSDIIFANPDNIDMMKRFAYRFLELLEDVKSGDKNAFVHMFNKVSHWFGDYADIFLEESKGMLLKANELKK
;
A
#
# COMPACT_ATOMS: atom_id res chain seq x y z
N MET A 1 -3.32 52.07 36.41
CA MET A 1 -2.21 51.11 36.57
C MET A 1 -2.41 49.82 35.73
N THR A 2 -3.64 49.37 35.46
CA THR A 2 -3.97 48.16 34.65
C THR A 2 -3.61 48.31 33.17
N ASP A 3 -3.76 49.52 32.58
CA ASP A 3 -3.52 49.77 31.14
C ASP A 3 -2.01 49.65 30.73
N LYS A 4 -1.10 50.19 31.58
CA LYS A 4 0.34 50.10 31.28
C LYS A 4 0.89 48.67 31.34
N LYS A 5 0.38 47.86 32.26
CA LYS A 5 0.79 46.43 32.32
C LYS A 5 0.31 45.62 31.13
N ASN A 6 -0.86 45.91 30.62
CA ASN A 6 -1.39 45.24 29.40
C ASN A 6 -0.57 45.61 28.16
N VAL A 7 -0.20 46.89 28.00
CA VAL A 7 0.62 47.34 26.87
C VAL A 7 2.02 46.72 26.90
N GLU A 8 2.66 46.66 28.08
CA GLU A 8 3.96 46.02 28.23
C GLU A 8 3.92 44.52 28.01
N PHE A 9 2.82 43.85 28.39
CA PHE A 9 2.60 42.44 28.11
C PHE A 9 2.43 42.18 26.60
N GLU A 10 1.63 43.00 25.92
CA GLU A 10 1.42 42.85 24.44
C GLU A 10 2.73 43.08 23.67
N ILE A 11 3.54 44.04 24.08
CA ILE A 11 4.86 44.27 23.44
C ILE A 11 5.75 43.03 23.62
N LYS A 12 5.90 42.51 24.81
CA LYS A 12 6.71 41.32 25.07
C LYS A 12 6.17 40.07 24.33
N LEU A 13 4.86 39.94 24.23
CA LEU A 13 4.25 38.84 23.49
C LEU A 13 4.54 38.95 21.99
N ASN A 14 4.48 40.16 21.43
CA ASN A 14 4.81 40.39 20.04
C ASN A 14 6.31 40.16 19.74
N ASP A 15 7.20 40.56 20.65
CA ASP A 15 8.63 40.30 20.52
C ASP A 15 8.92 38.81 20.46
N LEU A 16 8.31 37.99 21.35
CA LEU A 16 8.45 36.54 21.35
C LEU A 16 7.84 35.90 20.09
N ARG A 17 6.73 36.43 19.57
CA ARG A 17 6.15 35.96 18.30
C ARG A 17 7.08 36.23 17.13
N ASN A 18 7.68 37.40 17.06
CA ASN A 18 8.66 37.76 16.04
C ASN A 18 9.87 36.81 16.07
N GLU A 19 10.36 36.46 17.28
CA GLU A 19 11.47 35.48 17.46
C GLU A 19 11.04 34.09 16.92
N ILE A 20 9.79 33.65 17.16
CA ILE A 20 9.26 32.41 16.63
C ILE A 20 9.19 32.48 15.10
N ASP A 21 8.67 33.56 14.52
CA ASP A 21 8.56 33.77 13.07
C ASP A 21 9.94 33.71 12.38
N ASP A 22 10.95 34.27 13.01
CA ASP A 22 12.34 34.21 12.52
C ASP A 22 12.89 32.77 12.54
N ILE A 23 12.63 32.02 13.60
CA ILE A 23 13.00 30.59 13.69
C ILE A 23 12.26 29.76 12.64
N ASP A 24 10.96 30.00 12.43
CA ASP A 24 10.16 29.31 11.41
C ASP A 24 10.68 29.61 10.00
N SER A 25 11.09 30.85 9.74
CA SER A 25 11.74 31.23 8.49
C SER A 25 13.05 30.49 8.24
N GLN A 26 13.89 30.35 9.26
CA GLN A 26 15.13 29.57 9.21
C GLN A 26 14.84 28.07 8.99
N LEU A 27 13.77 27.54 9.59
CA LEU A 27 13.33 26.16 9.38
C LEU A 27 12.95 25.93 7.92
N VAL A 28 12.19 26.83 7.28
CA VAL A 28 11.84 26.76 5.84
C VAL A 28 13.09 26.72 4.97
N GLU A 29 14.10 27.57 5.26
CA GLU A 29 15.37 27.54 4.51
C GLU A 29 16.13 26.22 4.68
N LEU A 30 16.20 25.68 5.89
CA LEU A 30 16.86 24.39 6.18
C LEU A 30 16.14 23.23 5.46
N LEU A 31 14.83 23.26 5.43
CA LEU A 31 14.01 22.28 4.69
C LEU A 31 14.28 22.35 3.18
N SER A 32 14.31 23.55 2.61
CA SER A 32 14.64 23.76 1.19
C SER A 32 16.03 23.23 0.83
N LYS A 33 17.04 23.56 1.65
CA LYS A 33 18.41 23.05 1.48
C LYS A 33 18.47 21.53 1.56
N ARG A 34 17.76 20.94 2.53
CA ARG A 34 17.68 19.47 2.67
C ARG A 34 17.06 18.81 1.45
N LEU A 35 15.94 19.32 0.94
CA LEU A 35 15.27 18.78 -0.26
C LEU A 35 16.18 18.86 -1.48
N ALA A 36 16.90 19.95 -1.69
CA ALA A 36 17.86 20.08 -2.79
C ALA A 36 18.98 19.02 -2.72
N ILE A 37 19.48 18.73 -1.51
CA ILE A 37 20.51 17.69 -1.31
C ILE A 37 19.92 16.29 -1.54
N THR A 38 18.70 16.02 -1.07
CA THR A 38 18.06 14.70 -1.26
C THR A 38 17.73 14.43 -2.72
N SER A 39 17.38 15.45 -3.51
CA SER A 39 17.23 15.33 -4.97
C SER A 39 18.54 14.89 -5.64
N LYS A 40 19.68 15.51 -5.28
CA LYS A 40 21.01 15.09 -5.77
C LYS A 40 21.35 13.66 -5.38
N VAL A 41 21.01 13.23 -4.15
CA VAL A 41 21.17 11.84 -3.71
C VAL A 41 20.34 10.89 -4.57
N GLY A 42 19.10 11.26 -4.91
CA GLY A 42 18.23 10.51 -5.81
C GLY A 42 18.85 10.32 -7.18
N GLN A 43 19.37 11.40 -7.78
CA GLN A 43 20.06 11.35 -9.07
C GLN A 43 21.29 10.40 -9.05
N LEU A 44 22.11 10.48 -8.01
CA LEU A 44 23.26 9.58 -7.87
C LEU A 44 22.83 8.12 -7.71
N LYS A 45 21.80 7.84 -6.90
CA LYS A 45 21.27 6.49 -6.73
C LYS A 45 20.71 5.94 -8.06
N SER A 46 19.96 6.75 -8.79
CA SER A 46 19.40 6.40 -10.09
C SER A 46 20.48 6.01 -11.09
N GLN A 47 21.63 6.70 -11.12
CA GLN A 47 22.73 6.40 -12.03
C GLN A 47 23.35 5.00 -11.84
N VAL A 48 23.31 4.47 -10.60
CA VAL A 48 23.94 3.18 -10.25
C VAL A 48 22.93 2.09 -9.87
N GLY A 49 21.63 2.34 -10.05
CA GLY A 49 20.55 1.39 -9.76
C GLY A 49 20.39 1.06 -8.29
N MET A 50 20.79 1.94 -7.41
CA MET A 50 20.53 1.76 -5.98
C MET A 50 19.06 2.07 -5.68
N PRO A 51 18.40 1.24 -4.84
CA PRO A 51 17.05 1.53 -4.39
C PRO A 51 16.95 2.91 -3.74
N ILE A 52 15.86 3.63 -4.04
CA ILE A 52 15.58 4.92 -3.39
C ILE A 52 15.39 4.70 -1.89
N TYR A 53 14.66 3.66 -1.51
CA TYR A 53 14.39 3.29 -0.13
C TYR A 53 15.49 2.41 0.46
N ASP A 54 16.05 2.84 1.58
CA ASP A 54 17.09 2.14 2.36
C ASP A 54 16.62 2.03 3.82
N PRO A 55 16.04 0.88 4.22
CA PRO A 55 15.47 0.67 5.56
C PRO A 55 16.51 0.83 6.68
N GLU A 56 17.73 0.35 6.48
CA GLU A 56 18.77 0.38 7.52
C GLU A 56 19.29 1.80 7.74
N ARG A 57 19.45 2.56 6.65
CA ARG A 57 19.78 3.98 6.72
C ARG A 57 18.69 4.78 7.43
N GLU A 58 17.41 4.48 7.15
CA GLU A 58 16.27 5.13 7.79
C GLU A 58 16.25 4.86 9.29
N LYS A 59 16.36 3.59 9.72
CA LYS A 59 16.44 3.21 11.14
C LYS A 59 17.61 3.89 11.86
N SER A 60 18.80 3.89 11.25
CA SER A 60 19.98 4.53 11.82
C SER A 60 19.78 6.04 11.98
N LEU A 61 19.14 6.69 11.00
CA LEU A 61 18.83 8.12 11.06
C LEU A 61 17.90 8.44 12.22
N PHE A 62 16.78 7.73 12.33
CA PHE A 62 15.80 7.96 13.41
C PHE A 62 16.44 7.77 14.77
N ARG A 63 17.16 6.67 15.01
CA ARG A 63 17.83 6.41 16.28
C ARG A 63 18.78 7.55 16.68
N LYS A 64 19.61 8.03 15.73
CA LYS A 64 20.55 9.12 16.00
C LYS A 64 19.85 10.44 16.29
N ARG A 65 18.78 10.76 15.57
CA ARG A 65 18.09 12.04 15.74
C ARG A 65 17.17 12.05 16.96
N ARG A 66 16.55 10.92 17.30
CA ARG A 66 15.83 10.77 18.57
C ARG A 66 16.75 11.05 19.75
N GLN A 67 17.95 10.44 19.79
CA GLN A 67 18.90 10.68 20.86
C GLN A 67 19.33 12.15 20.92
N GLN A 68 19.68 12.74 19.80
CA GLN A 68 20.05 14.17 19.72
C GLN A 68 18.92 15.08 20.22
N ALA A 69 17.68 14.79 19.89
CA ALA A 69 16.52 15.56 20.35
C ALA A 69 16.39 15.50 21.88
N VAL A 70 16.45 14.29 22.44
CA VAL A 70 16.41 14.09 23.90
C VAL A 70 17.53 14.85 24.60
N ASP A 71 18.76 14.78 24.08
CA ASP A 71 19.93 15.51 24.63
C ASP A 71 19.74 17.03 24.57
N SER A 72 18.87 17.50 23.65
CA SER A 72 18.52 18.94 23.50
C SER A 72 17.21 19.32 24.20
N GLY A 73 16.62 18.45 25.00
CA GLY A 73 15.37 18.72 25.74
C GLY A 73 14.10 18.65 24.85
N ILE A 74 14.19 18.06 23.66
CA ILE A 74 13.07 17.92 22.71
C ILE A 74 12.58 16.48 22.70
N SER A 75 11.27 16.27 22.53
CA SER A 75 10.71 14.92 22.36
C SER A 75 11.33 14.19 21.17
N GLY A 76 11.80 12.95 21.41
CA GLY A 76 12.27 12.07 20.36
C GLY A 76 11.18 11.72 19.34
N ASP A 77 9.92 11.65 19.77
CA ASP A 77 8.78 11.38 18.90
C ASP A 77 8.50 12.56 17.97
N LEU A 78 8.54 13.78 18.48
CA LEU A 78 8.38 14.99 17.65
C LEU A 78 9.37 15.01 16.48
N ILE A 79 10.67 14.80 16.78
CA ILE A 79 11.67 14.83 15.71
C ILE A 79 11.52 13.66 14.72
N GLU A 80 11.09 12.51 15.20
CA GLU A 80 10.81 11.36 14.32
C GLU A 80 9.66 11.65 13.37
N ASP A 81 8.56 12.22 13.85
CA ASP A 81 7.40 12.59 13.04
C ASP A 81 7.75 13.63 11.96
N VAL A 82 8.47 14.67 12.35
CA VAL A 82 8.99 15.68 11.41
C VAL A 82 9.86 15.01 10.33
N LEU A 83 10.80 14.15 10.73
CA LEU A 83 11.69 13.49 9.78
C LEU A 83 10.94 12.50 8.88
N ARG A 84 9.96 11.76 9.39
CA ARG A 84 9.11 10.87 8.59
C ARG A 84 8.36 11.63 7.50
N ARG A 85 7.83 12.82 7.84
CA ARG A 85 7.19 13.70 6.87
C ARG A 85 8.17 14.17 5.79
N LEU A 86 9.33 14.68 6.21
CA LEU A 86 10.39 15.15 5.30
C LEU A 86 10.93 14.04 4.39
N MET A 87 11.00 12.82 4.89
CA MET A 87 11.45 11.68 4.08
C MET A 87 10.43 11.32 3.01
N ARG A 88 9.14 11.38 3.30
CA ARG A 88 8.09 11.16 2.28
C ARG A 88 8.21 12.16 1.14
N ASP A 89 8.37 13.45 1.44
CA ASP A 89 8.53 14.48 0.42
C ASP A 89 9.85 14.33 -0.35
N SER A 90 10.92 13.89 0.33
CA SER A 90 12.19 13.57 -0.32
C SER A 90 12.07 12.38 -1.28
N TYR A 91 11.29 11.38 -0.94
CA TYR A 91 11.04 10.23 -1.82
C TYR A 91 10.27 10.65 -3.07
N VAL A 92 9.24 11.49 -2.94
CA VAL A 92 8.51 12.04 -4.08
C VAL A 92 9.44 12.82 -5.01
N SER A 93 10.35 13.64 -4.48
CA SER A 93 11.29 14.40 -5.28
C SER A 93 12.34 13.52 -5.98
N GLN A 94 12.77 12.42 -5.34
CA GLN A 94 13.69 11.45 -5.94
C GLN A 94 12.99 10.63 -7.03
N ASP A 95 11.72 10.29 -6.81
CA ASP A 95 10.87 9.59 -7.76
C ASP A 95 10.76 10.36 -9.10
N ALA A 96 10.66 11.67 -9.07
CA ALA A 96 10.59 12.53 -10.26
C ALA A 96 11.84 12.47 -11.17
N SER A 97 12.97 11.97 -10.67
CA SER A 97 14.24 11.89 -11.43
C SER A 97 14.31 10.68 -12.39
N GLY A 98 13.26 9.85 -12.47
CA GLY A 98 13.28 8.60 -13.22
C GLY A 98 14.06 7.48 -12.50
N TYR A 99 14.14 6.32 -13.13
CA TYR A 99 14.76 5.14 -12.55
C TYR A 99 15.73 4.48 -13.50
N GLN A 100 16.73 3.80 -12.98
CA GLN A 100 17.62 3.02 -13.80
C GLN A 100 16.88 1.82 -14.42
N CYS A 101 17.11 1.60 -15.70
CA CYS A 101 16.76 0.37 -16.40
C CYS A 101 17.71 -0.75 -15.96
N ILE A 102 17.17 -1.78 -15.30
CA ILE A 102 17.96 -2.94 -14.82
C ILE A 102 18.31 -3.89 -15.97
N ASN A 103 17.43 -4.04 -16.94
CA ASN A 103 17.67 -4.92 -18.09
C ASN A 103 17.61 -4.13 -19.41
N ARG A 104 18.74 -3.63 -19.85
CA ARG A 104 18.86 -2.91 -21.14
C ARG A 104 18.71 -3.81 -22.37
N GLN A 105 18.69 -5.14 -22.20
CA GLN A 105 18.42 -6.10 -23.28
C GLN A 105 16.94 -6.40 -23.43
N CYS A 106 16.08 -5.83 -22.58
CA CYS A 106 14.64 -5.91 -22.72
C CYS A 106 14.19 -5.11 -23.95
N ASN A 107 13.78 -5.81 -24.99
CA ASN A 107 13.37 -5.16 -26.24
C ASN A 107 12.10 -4.33 -26.05
N LYS A 108 11.06 -4.95 -25.44
CA LYS A 108 9.76 -4.32 -25.27
C LYS A 108 9.01 -4.94 -24.08
N VAL A 109 8.29 -4.09 -23.35
CA VAL A 109 7.31 -4.47 -22.32
C VAL A 109 5.92 -4.23 -22.89
N VAL A 110 5.05 -5.23 -22.83
CA VAL A 110 3.64 -5.08 -23.21
C VAL A 110 2.77 -5.19 -21.96
N ILE A 111 1.91 -4.20 -21.74
CA ILE A 111 0.96 -4.19 -20.61
C ILE A 111 -0.45 -4.35 -21.17
N ILE A 112 -1.07 -5.49 -20.90
CA ILE A 112 -2.44 -5.77 -21.29
C ILE A 112 -3.38 -5.17 -20.25
N GLY A 113 -4.23 -4.23 -20.67
CA GLY A 113 -5.03 -3.41 -19.76
C GLY A 113 -4.24 -2.22 -19.19
N GLY A 114 -3.25 -1.75 -19.93
CA GLY A 114 -2.36 -0.65 -19.51
C GLY A 114 -3.03 0.71 -19.39
N LYS A 115 -4.22 0.91 -20.00
CA LYS A 115 -5.04 2.12 -19.80
C LYS A 115 -5.89 2.06 -18.52
N GLY A 116 -5.98 0.89 -17.88
CA GLY A 116 -6.65 0.73 -16.59
C GLY A 116 -5.90 1.43 -15.45
N GLN A 117 -6.59 1.65 -14.33
CA GLN A 117 -6.01 2.38 -13.18
C GLN A 117 -4.70 1.77 -12.68
N LEU A 118 -4.64 0.46 -12.43
CA LEU A 118 -3.42 -0.20 -11.97
C LEU A 118 -2.41 -0.41 -13.11
N GLY A 119 -2.90 -0.75 -14.32
CA GLY A 119 -2.03 -0.94 -15.49
C GLY A 119 -1.25 0.31 -15.84
N SER A 120 -1.87 1.49 -15.76
CA SER A 120 -1.23 2.78 -16.05
C SER A 120 -0.08 3.13 -15.08
N VAL A 121 -0.16 2.66 -13.83
CA VAL A 121 0.97 2.81 -12.87
C VAL A 121 2.20 2.06 -13.38
N PHE A 122 2.04 0.83 -13.86
CA PHE A 122 3.15 0.06 -14.43
C PHE A 122 3.63 0.65 -15.75
N VAL A 123 2.74 1.16 -16.62
CA VAL A 123 3.14 1.87 -17.85
C VAL A 123 4.05 3.04 -17.52
N ASP A 124 3.65 3.91 -16.58
CA ASP A 124 4.44 5.07 -16.15
C ASP A 124 5.81 4.64 -15.60
N LEU A 125 5.84 3.68 -14.69
CA LEU A 125 7.07 3.22 -14.04
C LEU A 125 8.08 2.62 -15.04
N PHE A 126 7.62 1.81 -16.00
CA PHE A 126 8.49 1.26 -17.04
C PHE A 126 8.97 2.35 -18.01
N GLN A 127 8.11 3.28 -18.43
CA GLN A 127 8.51 4.40 -19.29
C GLN A 127 9.54 5.30 -18.60
N ARG A 128 9.34 5.61 -17.33
CA ARG A 128 10.28 6.40 -16.51
C ARG A 128 11.59 5.66 -16.23
N SER A 129 11.62 4.36 -16.44
CA SER A 129 12.82 3.53 -16.42
C SER A 129 13.42 3.30 -17.83
N GLU A 130 13.00 4.10 -18.81
CA GLU A 130 13.50 4.05 -20.20
C GLU A 130 13.24 2.72 -20.94
N TYR A 131 12.27 1.90 -20.49
CA TYR A 131 11.83 0.75 -21.26
C TYR A 131 10.90 1.16 -22.40
N GLN A 132 10.99 0.48 -23.53
CA GLN A 132 9.98 0.57 -24.57
C GLN A 132 8.70 -0.11 -24.09
N VAL A 133 7.63 0.66 -23.92
CA VAL A 133 6.33 0.15 -23.44
C VAL A 133 5.28 0.26 -24.51
N GLU A 134 4.54 -0.81 -24.71
CA GLU A 134 3.37 -0.87 -25.58
C GLU A 134 2.16 -1.37 -24.77
N VAL A 135 0.99 -0.82 -25.04
CA VAL A 135 -0.26 -1.21 -24.36
C VAL A 135 -1.12 -2.02 -25.31
N LEU A 136 -1.73 -3.10 -24.79
CA LEU A 136 -2.70 -3.90 -25.53
C LEU A 136 -4.04 -3.87 -24.82
N GLU A 137 -5.03 -3.28 -25.46
CA GLU A 137 -6.41 -3.20 -24.97
C GLU A 137 -7.34 -4.14 -25.73
N GLN A 138 -8.61 -4.16 -25.34
CA GLN A 138 -9.59 -5.05 -25.94
C GLN A 138 -9.77 -4.81 -27.44
N GLU A 139 -9.72 -3.57 -27.86
CA GLU A 139 -9.83 -3.16 -29.27
C GLU A 139 -8.63 -3.58 -30.14
N ASP A 140 -7.46 -3.79 -29.52
CA ASP A 140 -6.22 -4.09 -30.22
C ASP A 140 -6.01 -5.58 -30.51
N TRP A 141 -6.90 -6.46 -30.04
CA TRP A 141 -6.72 -7.92 -30.15
C TRP A 141 -6.54 -8.45 -31.58
N GLN A 142 -7.10 -7.78 -32.58
CA GLN A 142 -6.89 -8.17 -33.97
C GLN A 142 -5.41 -8.03 -34.40
N ASN A 143 -4.69 -7.10 -33.79
CA ASN A 143 -3.27 -6.81 -34.02
C ASN A 143 -2.34 -7.41 -32.95
N SER A 144 -2.88 -8.21 -32.02
CA SER A 144 -2.13 -8.73 -30.86
C SER A 144 -0.86 -9.47 -31.24
N ASN A 145 -0.84 -10.25 -32.32
CA ASN A 145 0.35 -10.96 -32.78
C ASN A 145 1.50 -9.99 -33.15
N SER A 146 1.18 -8.85 -33.77
CA SER A 146 2.17 -7.82 -34.10
C SER A 146 2.67 -7.12 -32.84
N ILE A 147 1.76 -6.78 -31.92
CA ILE A 147 2.07 -6.13 -30.66
C ILE A 147 2.94 -7.04 -29.78
N LEU A 148 2.64 -8.32 -29.73
CA LEU A 148 3.35 -9.31 -28.91
C LEU A 148 4.66 -9.82 -29.55
N ALA A 149 4.91 -9.52 -30.82
CA ALA A 149 6.15 -9.89 -31.48
C ALA A 149 7.35 -9.17 -30.82
N ASN A 150 8.46 -9.90 -30.66
CA ASN A 150 9.71 -9.39 -30.05
C ASN A 150 9.55 -8.82 -28.63
N THR A 151 8.51 -9.22 -27.90
CA THR A 151 8.25 -8.77 -26.52
C THR A 151 9.10 -9.57 -25.53
N SER A 152 9.73 -8.88 -24.60
CA SER A 152 10.54 -9.50 -23.54
C SER A 152 9.73 -9.72 -22.26
N LEU A 153 8.67 -8.94 -22.03
CA LEU A 153 7.82 -9.01 -20.85
C LEU A 153 6.37 -8.68 -21.23
N VAL A 154 5.46 -9.53 -20.85
CA VAL A 154 4.02 -9.27 -20.89
C VAL A 154 3.48 -9.22 -19.46
N ILE A 155 2.79 -8.14 -19.09
CA ILE A 155 2.07 -8.02 -17.82
C ILE A 155 0.57 -7.96 -18.11
N VAL A 156 -0.18 -8.87 -17.51
CA VAL A 156 -1.65 -8.91 -17.61
C VAL A 156 -2.23 -8.13 -16.41
N ALA A 157 -2.80 -6.96 -16.71
CA ALA A 157 -3.36 -6.01 -15.72
C ALA A 157 -4.84 -5.74 -16.02
N VAL A 158 -5.63 -6.79 -16.19
CA VAL A 158 -7.08 -6.72 -16.47
C VAL A 158 -7.88 -7.11 -15.22
N PRO A 159 -9.20 -6.79 -15.17
CA PRO A 159 -10.07 -7.23 -14.07
C PRO A 159 -9.98 -8.73 -13.79
N ILE A 160 -10.08 -9.11 -12.51
CA ILE A 160 -9.88 -10.49 -12.01
C ILE A 160 -10.70 -11.50 -12.83
N ARG A 161 -12.00 -11.23 -13.07
CA ARG A 161 -12.91 -12.08 -13.83
C ARG A 161 -12.50 -12.31 -15.30
N LEU A 162 -11.62 -11.48 -15.85
CA LEU A 162 -11.15 -11.56 -17.23
C LEU A 162 -9.76 -12.18 -17.36
N THR A 163 -8.99 -12.24 -16.26
CA THR A 163 -7.55 -12.56 -16.28
C THR A 163 -7.25 -13.90 -16.92
N THR A 164 -7.84 -15.00 -16.47
CA THR A 164 -7.60 -16.34 -17.04
C THR A 164 -8.05 -16.44 -18.49
N LYS A 165 -9.16 -15.77 -18.84
CA LYS A 165 -9.65 -15.71 -20.23
C LYS A 165 -8.70 -14.96 -21.16
N VAL A 166 -8.12 -13.85 -20.68
CA VAL A 166 -7.14 -13.06 -21.43
C VAL A 166 -5.84 -13.84 -21.57
N ILE A 167 -5.34 -14.43 -20.48
CA ILE A 167 -4.16 -15.29 -20.49
C ILE A 167 -4.33 -16.41 -21.55
N GLY A 168 -5.46 -17.11 -21.54
CA GLY A 168 -5.75 -18.21 -22.49
C GLY A 168 -5.74 -17.82 -23.99
N LYS A 169 -5.76 -16.51 -24.29
CA LYS A 169 -5.62 -16.00 -25.67
C LYS A 169 -4.17 -15.80 -26.09
N LEU A 170 -3.19 -15.79 -25.17
CA LEU A 170 -1.78 -15.48 -25.43
C LEU A 170 -1.01 -16.70 -25.97
N LYS A 171 -1.39 -17.20 -27.14
CA LYS A 171 -0.88 -18.48 -27.68
C LYS A 171 0.49 -18.39 -28.40
N ALA A 172 1.00 -17.18 -28.68
CA ALA A 172 2.17 -16.98 -29.55
C ALA A 172 3.19 -16.00 -28.94
N LEU A 173 3.51 -16.18 -27.65
CA LEU A 173 4.55 -15.40 -27.02
C LEU A 173 5.95 -15.91 -27.42
N PRO A 174 6.95 -15.03 -27.59
CA PRO A 174 8.34 -15.46 -27.76
C PRO A 174 8.78 -16.40 -26.62
N PRO A 175 9.55 -17.45 -26.88
CA PRO A 175 9.93 -18.46 -25.87
C PRO A 175 10.61 -17.88 -24.62
N GLU A 176 11.40 -16.82 -24.80
CA GLU A 176 12.10 -16.16 -23.68
C GLU A 176 11.30 -15.00 -23.06
N CYS A 177 10.08 -14.73 -23.55
CA CYS A 177 9.23 -13.69 -23.00
C CYS A 177 8.78 -14.06 -21.60
N ILE A 178 8.91 -13.14 -20.65
CA ILE A 178 8.35 -13.29 -19.32
C ILE A 178 6.85 -13.03 -19.40
N LEU A 179 6.04 -13.96 -18.89
CA LEU A 179 4.60 -13.75 -18.72
C LEU A 179 4.28 -13.55 -17.24
N ALA A 180 3.69 -12.41 -16.93
CA ALA A 180 3.31 -12.02 -15.58
C ALA A 180 1.85 -11.55 -15.53
N ASP A 181 1.19 -11.72 -14.37
CA ASP A 181 -0.09 -11.10 -14.04
C ASP A 181 0.03 -10.24 -12.77
N VAL A 182 -0.91 -9.33 -12.54
CA VAL A 182 -0.97 -8.47 -11.35
C VAL A 182 -2.31 -8.55 -10.61
N THR A 183 -3.01 -9.66 -10.74
CA THR A 183 -4.32 -9.86 -10.10
C THR A 183 -4.21 -10.17 -8.60
N SER A 184 -5.34 -10.04 -7.88
CA SER A 184 -5.42 -10.30 -6.44
C SER A 184 -5.50 -11.78 -6.07
N ILE A 185 -5.62 -12.70 -7.03
CA ILE A 185 -5.57 -14.16 -6.86
C ILE A 185 -4.39 -14.73 -7.64
N LYS A 186 -3.79 -15.83 -7.16
CA LYS A 186 -2.56 -16.34 -7.78
C LYS A 186 -2.67 -17.74 -8.34
N GLU A 187 -3.35 -18.66 -7.68
CA GLU A 187 -3.36 -20.06 -8.12
C GLU A 187 -3.89 -20.23 -9.55
N SER A 188 -5.08 -19.71 -9.83
CA SER A 188 -5.74 -19.88 -11.12
C SER A 188 -5.02 -19.15 -12.27
N PRO A 189 -4.63 -17.86 -12.15
CA PRO A 189 -3.86 -17.18 -13.20
C PRO A 189 -2.49 -17.82 -13.46
N LEU A 190 -1.76 -18.18 -12.39
CA LEU A 190 -0.46 -18.79 -12.51
C LEU A 190 -0.54 -20.15 -13.23
N HIS A 191 -1.53 -20.97 -12.85
CA HIS A 191 -1.78 -22.25 -13.52
C HIS A 191 -2.05 -22.07 -15.02
N GLU A 192 -2.91 -21.11 -15.39
CA GLU A 192 -3.23 -20.87 -16.81
C GLU A 192 -2.01 -20.33 -17.57
N MET A 193 -1.23 -19.40 -16.97
CA MET A 193 0.03 -18.93 -17.58
C MET A 193 1.02 -20.08 -17.81
N MET A 194 1.19 -20.96 -16.82
CA MET A 194 2.06 -22.14 -16.91
C MET A 194 1.62 -23.13 -17.98
N LYS A 195 0.33 -23.24 -18.24
CA LYS A 195 -0.25 -24.11 -19.24
C LYS A 195 -0.02 -23.60 -20.66
N ILE A 196 -0.20 -22.30 -20.88
CA ILE A 196 -0.18 -21.72 -22.25
C ILE A 196 1.21 -21.28 -22.69
N HIS A 197 2.13 -21.00 -21.78
CA HIS A 197 3.45 -20.48 -22.05
C HIS A 197 4.55 -21.39 -21.50
N GLN A 198 5.54 -21.75 -22.29
CA GLN A 198 6.65 -22.62 -21.90
C GLN A 198 7.89 -21.84 -21.38
N GLY A 199 7.89 -20.53 -21.57
CA GLY A 199 8.93 -19.62 -21.10
C GLY A 199 8.80 -19.23 -19.61
N PRO A 200 9.49 -18.15 -19.20
CA PRO A 200 9.45 -17.67 -17.82
C PRO A 200 8.06 -17.16 -17.40
N VAL A 201 7.60 -17.56 -16.22
CA VAL A 201 6.28 -17.19 -15.68
C VAL A 201 6.39 -16.79 -14.23
N VAL A 202 5.75 -15.68 -13.85
CA VAL A 202 5.63 -15.21 -12.47
C VAL A 202 4.25 -14.60 -12.20
N GLY A 203 3.63 -14.98 -11.08
CA GLY A 203 2.43 -14.32 -10.57
C GLY A 203 2.82 -13.17 -9.66
N LEU A 204 2.25 -11.99 -9.89
CA LEU A 204 2.49 -10.81 -9.07
C LEU A 204 1.19 -10.34 -8.42
N HIS A 205 1.29 -9.81 -7.19
CA HIS A 205 0.17 -9.13 -6.55
C HIS A 205 0.65 -7.86 -5.88
N PRO A 206 0.42 -6.69 -6.47
CA PRO A 206 0.62 -5.39 -5.82
C PRO A 206 -0.36 -5.24 -4.65
N MET A 207 0.18 -5.07 -3.42
CA MET A 207 -0.62 -4.88 -2.21
C MET A 207 -1.01 -3.40 -2.02
N PHE A 208 -1.27 -2.71 -3.12
CA PHE A 208 -1.65 -1.29 -3.15
C PHE A 208 -2.65 -1.01 -4.27
N GLY A 209 -3.43 0.05 -4.08
CA GLY A 209 -4.35 0.54 -5.11
C GLY A 209 -3.68 1.52 -6.07
N PRO A 210 -4.40 2.00 -7.08
CA PRO A 210 -3.87 2.94 -8.08
C PRO A 210 -3.57 4.35 -7.54
N ASP A 211 -4.05 4.70 -6.35
CA ASP A 211 -3.88 6.02 -5.71
C ASP A 211 -2.47 6.24 -5.15
N VAL A 212 -1.52 5.33 -5.41
CA VAL A 212 -0.15 5.47 -4.92
C VAL A 212 0.64 6.49 -5.74
N THR A 213 1.42 7.32 -5.06
CA THR A 213 2.31 8.30 -5.69
C THR A 213 3.66 7.71 -6.12
N GLY A 214 3.88 6.40 -5.88
CA GLY A 214 5.09 5.65 -6.18
C GLY A 214 5.12 4.35 -5.38
N LEU A 215 6.11 3.49 -5.63
CA LEU A 215 6.16 2.17 -4.99
C LEU A 215 6.98 2.12 -3.70
N ILE A 216 7.45 3.24 -3.21
CA ILE A 216 8.28 3.27 -1.99
C ILE A 216 7.49 2.76 -0.79
N LYS A 217 8.04 1.75 -0.11
CA LYS A 217 7.41 1.02 1.00
C LYS A 217 6.15 0.23 0.62
N GLN A 218 5.78 0.18 -0.65
CA GLN A 218 4.72 -0.70 -1.11
C GLN A 218 5.22 -2.14 -1.20
N THR A 219 4.32 -3.10 -1.03
CA THR A 219 4.65 -4.52 -1.16
C THR A 219 4.12 -5.06 -2.49
N ILE A 220 4.95 -5.81 -3.21
CA ILE A 220 4.54 -6.66 -4.32
C ILE A 220 4.82 -8.10 -3.91
N ILE A 221 3.79 -8.92 -3.88
CA ILE A 221 3.95 -10.36 -3.66
C ILE A 221 4.33 -11.00 -4.99
N ALA A 222 5.30 -11.92 -4.96
CA ALA A 222 5.76 -12.66 -6.13
C ALA A 222 5.58 -14.15 -5.88
N CYS A 223 4.83 -14.81 -6.77
CA CYS A 223 4.61 -16.25 -6.75
C CYS A 223 5.33 -16.87 -7.94
N ASP A 224 6.32 -17.69 -7.64
CA ASP A 224 7.15 -18.32 -8.66
C ASP A 224 6.34 -19.32 -9.50
N GLY A 225 6.48 -19.22 -10.82
CA GLY A 225 5.95 -20.19 -11.77
C GLY A 225 7.06 -21.00 -12.42
N ARG A 226 7.71 -20.45 -13.47
CA ARG A 226 8.76 -21.14 -14.23
C ARG A 226 9.93 -20.23 -14.49
N PHE A 227 11.16 -20.76 -14.37
CA PHE A 227 12.44 -20.10 -14.64
C PHE A 227 12.66 -18.80 -13.87
N PRO A 228 12.71 -18.81 -12.52
CA PRO A 228 12.83 -17.60 -11.70
C PRO A 228 14.08 -16.77 -12.02
N ASP A 229 15.17 -17.39 -12.41
CA ASP A 229 16.40 -16.69 -12.79
C ASP A 229 16.18 -15.74 -13.98
N LYS A 230 15.28 -16.10 -14.91
CA LYS A 230 15.01 -15.31 -16.12
C LYS A 230 14.24 -14.03 -15.83
N TYR A 231 13.40 -13.99 -14.80
CA TYR A 231 12.65 -12.79 -14.41
C TYR A 231 13.18 -12.10 -13.16
N ASN A 232 14.30 -12.55 -12.59
CA ASN A 232 14.89 -11.90 -11.42
C ASN A 232 15.15 -10.40 -11.64
N TRP A 233 15.53 -9.99 -12.87
CA TRP A 233 15.71 -8.59 -13.21
C TRP A 233 14.42 -7.75 -13.01
N LEU A 234 13.25 -8.32 -13.29
CA LEU A 234 11.96 -7.67 -13.06
C LEU A 234 11.73 -7.42 -11.57
N LEU A 235 12.02 -8.41 -10.72
CA LEU A 235 11.92 -8.27 -9.27
C LEU A 235 12.92 -7.25 -8.72
N GLN A 236 14.13 -7.16 -9.31
CA GLN A 236 15.08 -6.11 -8.97
C GLN A 236 14.59 -4.73 -9.44
N GLN A 237 13.94 -4.64 -10.61
CA GLN A 237 13.36 -3.39 -11.08
C GLN A 237 12.30 -2.86 -10.09
N PHE A 238 11.45 -3.72 -9.53
CA PHE A 238 10.51 -3.33 -8.48
C PHE A 238 11.21 -2.79 -7.23
N LYS A 239 12.33 -3.39 -6.83
CA LYS A 239 13.14 -2.89 -5.70
C LYS A 239 13.76 -1.53 -6.01
N VAL A 240 14.21 -1.29 -7.24
CA VAL A 240 14.69 0.03 -7.68
C VAL A 240 13.59 1.08 -7.59
N TRP A 241 12.35 0.73 -7.92
CA TRP A 241 11.18 1.59 -7.70
C TRP A 241 10.79 1.77 -6.22
N GLY A 242 11.50 1.11 -5.30
CA GLY A 242 11.29 1.22 -3.86
C GLY A 242 10.32 0.22 -3.25
N ALA A 243 9.81 -0.73 -4.05
CA ALA A 243 8.91 -1.77 -3.55
C ALA A 243 9.65 -2.83 -2.73
N LYS A 244 8.97 -3.37 -1.73
CA LYS A 244 9.35 -4.62 -1.06
C LYS A 244 8.77 -5.78 -1.84
N VAL A 245 9.62 -6.65 -2.37
CA VAL A 245 9.20 -7.90 -3.02
C VAL A 245 9.14 -9.00 -1.98
N TYR A 246 7.99 -9.66 -1.86
CA TYR A 246 7.74 -10.75 -0.91
C TYR A 246 7.44 -12.06 -1.66
N PRO A 247 8.37 -13.04 -1.67
CA PRO A 247 8.14 -14.32 -2.32
C PRO A 247 7.26 -15.22 -1.46
N VAL A 248 6.29 -15.90 -2.09
CA VAL A 248 5.41 -16.88 -1.45
C VAL A 248 4.81 -17.83 -2.49
N ALA A 249 4.47 -19.05 -2.11
CA ALA A 249 3.77 -19.96 -3.02
C ALA A 249 2.33 -19.50 -3.30
N ALA A 250 1.81 -19.76 -4.52
CA ALA A 250 0.50 -19.27 -4.94
C ALA A 250 -0.65 -19.69 -4.02
N HIS A 251 -0.65 -20.95 -3.55
CA HIS A 251 -1.67 -21.45 -2.63
C HIS A 251 -1.59 -20.80 -1.23
N GLU A 252 -0.38 -20.53 -0.73
CA GLU A 252 -0.19 -19.80 0.54
C GLU A 252 -0.63 -18.35 0.41
N HIS A 253 -0.34 -17.73 -0.76
CA HIS A 253 -0.83 -16.40 -1.08
C HIS A 253 -2.35 -16.35 -1.01
N ASP A 254 -3.06 -17.23 -1.75
CA ASP A 254 -4.53 -17.19 -1.82
C ASP A 254 -5.17 -17.49 -0.46
N LYS A 255 -4.57 -18.39 0.32
CA LYS A 255 -4.97 -18.64 1.72
C LYS A 255 -4.79 -17.39 2.61
N ALA A 256 -3.70 -16.65 2.46
CA ALA A 256 -3.48 -15.41 3.21
C ALA A 256 -4.46 -14.31 2.75
N MET A 257 -4.71 -14.18 1.45
CA MET A 257 -5.63 -13.19 0.89
C MET A 257 -7.08 -13.43 1.29
N ALA A 258 -7.45 -14.68 1.58
CA ALA A 258 -8.75 -14.99 2.18
C ALA A 258 -8.98 -14.17 3.48
N MET A 259 -7.94 -14.00 4.32
CA MET A 259 -8.03 -13.18 5.54
C MET A 259 -7.78 -11.69 5.26
N VAL A 260 -6.70 -11.36 4.53
CA VAL A 260 -6.23 -9.98 4.32
C VAL A 260 -7.21 -9.17 3.46
N GLN A 261 -7.83 -9.80 2.47
CA GLN A 261 -8.75 -9.12 1.54
C GLN A 261 -10.20 -9.56 1.72
N VAL A 262 -10.50 -10.85 1.53
CA VAL A 262 -11.89 -11.31 1.46
C VAL A 262 -12.64 -11.08 2.77
N MET A 263 -12.09 -11.57 3.90
CA MET A 263 -12.74 -11.37 5.21
C MET A 263 -12.86 -9.91 5.58
N ARG A 264 -11.78 -9.14 5.39
CA ARG A 264 -11.80 -7.72 5.68
C ARG A 264 -12.86 -6.98 4.87
N HIS A 265 -12.93 -7.23 3.56
CA HIS A 265 -13.94 -6.55 2.72
C HIS A 265 -15.35 -7.00 3.07
N PHE A 266 -15.56 -8.30 3.23
CA PHE A 266 -16.86 -8.85 3.58
C PHE A 266 -17.37 -8.29 4.92
N SER A 267 -16.55 -8.28 5.98
CA SER A 267 -16.93 -7.72 7.28
C SER A 267 -17.22 -6.22 7.22
N THR A 268 -16.40 -5.46 6.47
CA THR A 268 -16.60 -4.01 6.28
C THR A 268 -17.90 -3.71 5.54
N ILE A 269 -18.20 -4.46 4.47
CA ILE A 269 -19.44 -4.34 3.71
C ILE A 269 -20.64 -4.69 4.61
N THR A 270 -20.55 -5.79 5.35
CA THR A 270 -21.61 -6.23 6.27
C THR A 270 -21.88 -5.18 7.34
N TYR A 271 -20.81 -4.58 7.90
CA TYR A 271 -20.95 -3.53 8.91
C TYR A 271 -21.59 -2.25 8.32
N GLY A 272 -21.16 -1.79 7.16
CA GLY A 272 -21.77 -0.63 6.50
C GLY A 272 -23.23 -0.88 6.10
N TYR A 273 -23.55 -2.10 5.63
CA TYR A 273 -24.91 -2.52 5.35
C TYR A 273 -25.79 -2.52 6.62
N HIS A 274 -25.24 -3.02 7.73
CA HIS A 274 -25.95 -2.98 9.03
C HIS A 274 -26.25 -1.54 9.48
N LEU A 275 -25.26 -0.62 9.41
CA LEU A 275 -25.50 0.79 9.75
C LEU A 275 -26.63 1.41 8.91
N MET A 276 -26.71 1.06 7.64
CA MET A 276 -27.78 1.52 6.75
C MET A 276 -29.16 0.97 7.15
N GLU A 277 -29.25 -0.33 7.42
CA GLU A 277 -30.51 -0.98 7.82
C GLU A 277 -31.03 -0.48 9.18
N GLU A 278 -30.14 -0.13 10.12
CA GLU A 278 -30.47 0.48 11.40
C GLU A 278 -30.83 1.98 11.28
N GLY A 279 -30.75 2.57 10.07
CA GLY A 279 -31.05 3.97 9.83
C GLY A 279 -30.12 4.94 10.54
N ALA A 280 -28.85 4.55 10.71
CA ALA A 280 -27.84 5.34 11.42
C ALA A 280 -27.59 6.70 10.73
N ASP A 281 -27.63 7.79 11.50
CA ASP A 281 -27.23 9.12 11.03
C ASP A 281 -25.69 9.24 11.10
N ILE A 282 -25.06 9.19 9.93
CA ILE A 282 -23.59 9.25 9.81
C ILE A 282 -23.02 10.56 10.37
N ALA A 283 -23.71 11.70 10.18
CA ALA A 283 -23.24 12.99 10.70
C ALA A 283 -23.24 12.97 12.24
N GLN A 284 -24.30 12.46 12.85
CA GLN A 284 -24.41 12.31 14.28
C GLN A 284 -23.37 11.34 14.84
N LEU A 285 -23.14 10.20 14.17
CA LEU A 285 -22.12 9.24 14.58
C LEU A 285 -20.71 9.85 14.54
N VAL A 286 -20.39 10.65 13.50
CA VAL A 286 -19.10 11.36 13.41
C VAL A 286 -18.91 12.35 14.57
N GLU A 287 -19.94 13.14 14.92
CA GLU A 287 -19.88 14.12 16.02
C GLU A 287 -19.68 13.45 17.38
N MET A 288 -20.33 12.32 17.62
CA MET A 288 -20.24 11.58 18.87
C MET A 288 -19.09 10.57 18.92
N SER A 289 -18.29 10.46 17.85
CA SER A 289 -17.27 9.43 17.73
C SER A 289 -16.04 9.68 18.59
N SER A 290 -15.53 8.60 19.19
CA SER A 290 -14.13 8.55 19.63
C SER A 290 -13.17 8.53 18.43
N PRO A 291 -11.89 8.89 18.60
CA PRO A 291 -10.90 8.81 17.52
C PRO A 291 -10.80 7.43 16.88
N ILE A 292 -10.94 6.36 17.67
CA ILE A 292 -10.93 4.96 17.17
C ILE A 292 -12.13 4.72 16.25
N TYR A 293 -13.33 5.04 16.72
CA TYR A 293 -14.55 4.83 15.93
C TYR A 293 -14.57 5.67 14.66
N ARG A 294 -14.08 6.93 14.75
CA ARG A 294 -13.93 7.77 13.57
C ARG A 294 -13.00 7.15 12.52
N LEU A 295 -11.86 6.59 12.95
CA LEU A 295 -10.94 5.91 12.04
C LEU A 295 -11.58 4.70 11.37
N GLU A 296 -12.32 3.89 12.14
CA GLU A 296 -13.08 2.75 11.62
C GLU A 296 -14.13 3.21 10.59
N LEU A 297 -14.93 4.23 10.91
CA LEU A 297 -15.95 4.75 10.01
C LEU A 297 -15.36 5.34 8.71
N ILE A 298 -14.19 6.02 8.78
CA ILE A 298 -13.45 6.48 7.61
C ILE A 298 -13.07 5.28 6.72
N MET A 299 -12.61 4.18 7.30
CA MET A 299 -12.23 2.99 6.52
C MET A 299 -13.42 2.28 5.89
N VAL A 300 -14.57 2.27 6.58
CA VAL A 300 -15.85 1.78 6.04
C VAL A 300 -16.29 2.66 4.85
N GLY A 301 -16.37 3.97 5.05
CA GLY A 301 -16.78 4.93 4.02
C GLY A 301 -15.84 4.92 2.80
N ARG A 302 -14.52 4.77 3.02
CA ARG A 302 -13.54 4.64 1.94
C ARG A 302 -13.86 3.46 1.00
N LEU A 303 -14.31 2.33 1.55
CA LEU A 303 -14.65 1.17 0.72
C LEU A 303 -15.85 1.48 -0.18
N PHE A 304 -16.90 2.10 0.35
CA PHE A 304 -18.12 2.43 -0.40
C PHE A 304 -17.94 3.58 -1.41
N ALA A 305 -16.85 4.33 -1.32
CA ALA A 305 -16.48 5.36 -2.29
C ALA A 305 -15.73 4.80 -3.53
N GLN A 306 -15.48 3.48 -3.59
CA GLN A 306 -14.73 2.83 -4.67
C GLN A 306 -15.64 1.95 -5.53
N ASP A 307 -15.08 1.35 -6.60
CA ASP A 307 -15.83 0.52 -7.54
C ASP A 307 -16.32 -0.78 -6.87
N PRO A 308 -17.65 -1.00 -6.77
CA PRO A 308 -18.21 -2.20 -6.17
C PRO A 308 -17.86 -3.48 -6.93
N ILE A 309 -17.59 -3.40 -8.24
CA ILE A 309 -17.24 -4.55 -9.07
C ILE A 309 -15.91 -5.13 -8.63
N LEU A 310 -14.94 -4.28 -8.29
CA LEU A 310 -13.64 -4.73 -7.79
C LEU A 310 -13.78 -5.59 -6.53
N TYR A 311 -14.58 -5.13 -5.56
CA TYR A 311 -14.80 -5.85 -4.30
C TYR A 311 -15.59 -7.14 -4.50
N SER A 312 -16.58 -7.10 -5.38
CA SER A 312 -17.30 -8.30 -5.82
C SER A 312 -16.34 -9.33 -6.42
N ASP A 313 -15.53 -8.92 -7.40
CA ASP A 313 -14.55 -9.80 -8.04
C ASP A 313 -13.58 -10.43 -7.03
N ILE A 314 -13.12 -9.69 -6.00
CA ILE A 314 -12.24 -10.20 -4.95
C ILE A 314 -12.96 -11.23 -4.06
N ILE A 315 -14.18 -10.94 -3.62
CA ILE A 315 -14.93 -11.80 -2.68
C ILE A 315 -15.34 -13.10 -3.36
N PHE A 316 -15.79 -13.03 -4.60
CA PHE A 316 -16.31 -14.19 -5.37
C PHE A 316 -15.22 -14.96 -6.14
N ALA A 317 -13.97 -14.49 -6.14
CA ALA A 317 -12.89 -15.08 -6.94
C ALA A 317 -12.58 -16.55 -6.57
N ASN A 318 -12.76 -16.93 -5.32
CA ASN A 318 -12.51 -18.30 -4.85
C ASN A 318 -13.71 -18.82 -4.04
N PRO A 319 -14.38 -19.89 -4.48
CA PRO A 319 -15.50 -20.51 -3.76
C PRO A 319 -15.16 -20.96 -2.32
N ASP A 320 -13.91 -21.34 -2.05
CA ASP A 320 -13.47 -21.80 -0.72
C ASP A 320 -13.59 -20.69 0.35
N ASN A 321 -13.62 -19.43 -0.09
CA ASN A 321 -13.84 -18.29 0.80
C ASN A 321 -15.22 -18.31 1.47
N ILE A 322 -16.22 -18.93 0.84
CA ILE A 322 -17.59 -19.04 1.38
C ILE A 322 -17.58 -19.75 2.73
N ASP A 323 -16.85 -20.86 2.84
CA ASP A 323 -16.78 -21.61 4.09
C ASP A 323 -16.04 -20.87 5.22
N MET A 324 -15.08 -20.05 4.86
CA MET A 324 -14.42 -19.17 5.81
C MET A 324 -15.39 -18.05 6.31
N MET A 325 -16.15 -17.43 5.43
CA MET A 325 -17.16 -16.43 5.79
C MET A 325 -18.26 -17.04 6.68
N LYS A 326 -18.72 -18.28 6.38
CA LYS A 326 -19.64 -19.03 7.25
C LYS A 326 -19.07 -19.23 8.65
N ARG A 327 -17.81 -19.71 8.77
CA ARG A 327 -17.16 -19.87 10.06
C ARG A 327 -17.05 -18.58 10.85
N PHE A 328 -16.83 -17.44 10.17
CA PHE A 328 -16.85 -16.13 10.82
C PHE A 328 -18.23 -15.76 11.34
N ALA A 329 -19.27 -15.94 10.53
CA ALA A 329 -20.65 -15.69 10.94
C ALA A 329 -21.07 -16.58 12.15
N TYR A 330 -20.69 -17.86 12.16
CA TYR A 330 -20.94 -18.75 13.30
C TYR A 330 -20.28 -18.24 14.58
N ARG A 331 -19.01 -17.80 14.51
CA ARG A 331 -18.31 -17.24 15.68
C ARG A 331 -18.97 -15.98 16.20
N PHE A 332 -19.52 -15.14 15.31
CA PHE A 332 -20.29 -13.98 15.71
C PHE A 332 -21.54 -14.38 16.49
N LEU A 333 -22.27 -15.41 16.02
CA LEU A 333 -23.46 -15.93 16.70
C LEU A 333 -23.10 -16.58 18.05
N GLU A 334 -21.99 -17.32 18.15
CA GLU A 334 -21.50 -17.89 19.41
C GLU A 334 -21.27 -16.78 20.45
N LEU A 335 -20.54 -15.72 20.08
CA LEU A 335 -20.32 -14.57 20.97
C LEU A 335 -21.60 -13.86 21.37
N LEU A 336 -22.57 -13.78 20.46
CA LEU A 336 -23.89 -13.20 20.76
C LEU A 336 -24.65 -14.03 21.82
N GLU A 337 -24.56 -15.36 21.79
CA GLU A 337 -25.17 -16.22 22.81
C GLU A 337 -24.48 -16.05 24.17
N ASP A 338 -23.15 -15.89 24.24
CA ASP A 338 -22.44 -15.55 25.48
C ASP A 338 -22.94 -14.23 26.08
N VAL A 339 -23.12 -13.20 25.26
CA VAL A 339 -23.67 -11.91 25.71
C VAL A 339 -25.11 -12.06 26.18
N LYS A 340 -25.95 -12.79 25.45
CA LYS A 340 -27.37 -13.02 25.76
C LYS A 340 -27.56 -13.82 27.04
N SER A 341 -26.67 -14.81 27.30
CA SER A 341 -26.67 -15.59 28.54
C SER A 341 -26.22 -14.79 29.77
N GLY A 342 -25.56 -13.64 29.56
CA GLY A 342 -24.94 -12.84 30.61
C GLY A 342 -23.67 -13.42 31.19
N ASP A 343 -23.08 -14.44 30.57
CA ASP A 343 -21.84 -15.07 31.03
C ASP A 343 -20.62 -14.20 30.71
N LYS A 344 -20.38 -13.19 31.56
CA LYS A 344 -19.20 -12.32 31.47
C LYS A 344 -17.89 -13.07 31.61
N ASN A 345 -17.87 -14.19 32.34
CA ASN A 345 -16.66 -14.96 32.57
C ASN A 345 -16.25 -15.70 31.30
N ALA A 346 -17.19 -16.32 30.58
CA ALA A 346 -16.96 -16.96 29.29
C ALA A 346 -16.40 -15.93 28.28
N PHE A 347 -17.03 -14.76 28.21
CA PHE A 347 -16.58 -13.66 27.33
C PHE A 347 -15.15 -13.20 27.66
N VAL A 348 -14.83 -12.96 28.93
CA VAL A 348 -13.48 -12.56 29.37
C VAL A 348 -12.46 -13.68 29.10
N HIS A 349 -12.84 -14.93 29.31
CA HIS A 349 -11.97 -16.06 29.00
C HIS A 349 -11.63 -16.13 27.51
N MET A 350 -12.62 -15.98 26.63
CA MET A 350 -12.41 -15.92 25.19
C MET A 350 -11.50 -14.73 24.80
N PHE A 351 -11.77 -13.53 25.35
CA PHE A 351 -10.98 -12.33 25.12
C PHE A 351 -9.49 -12.55 25.47
N ASN A 352 -9.22 -13.12 26.67
CA ASN A 352 -7.86 -13.43 27.10
C ASN A 352 -7.17 -14.46 26.21
N LYS A 353 -7.91 -15.45 25.70
CA LYS A 353 -7.39 -16.43 24.74
C LYS A 353 -6.94 -15.75 23.44
N VAL A 354 -7.74 -14.81 22.92
CA VAL A 354 -7.38 -14.04 21.71
C VAL A 354 -6.19 -13.13 21.99
N SER A 355 -6.17 -12.42 23.13
CA SER A 355 -5.04 -11.59 23.54
C SER A 355 -3.73 -12.38 23.63
N HIS A 356 -3.77 -13.57 24.21
CA HIS A 356 -2.61 -14.46 24.28
C HIS A 356 -2.14 -14.93 22.88
N TRP A 357 -3.09 -15.18 21.96
CA TRP A 357 -2.77 -15.53 20.58
C TRP A 357 -2.10 -14.38 19.82
N PHE A 358 -2.48 -13.12 20.08
CA PHE A 358 -1.79 -11.95 19.52
C PHE A 358 -0.35 -11.81 20.03
N GLY A 359 -0.07 -12.27 21.27
CA GLY A 359 1.26 -12.18 21.88
C GLY A 359 1.80 -10.74 21.86
N ASP A 360 3.09 -10.59 21.52
CA ASP A 360 3.78 -9.29 21.47
C ASP A 360 3.15 -8.29 20.45
N TYR A 361 2.44 -8.80 19.46
CA TYR A 361 1.75 -7.93 18.49
C TYR A 361 0.66 -7.07 19.12
N ALA A 362 0.06 -7.50 20.24
CA ALA A 362 -0.95 -6.69 20.92
C ALA A 362 -0.37 -5.36 21.40
N ASP A 363 0.80 -5.40 22.04
CA ASP A 363 1.50 -4.20 22.55
C ASP A 363 2.07 -3.36 21.41
N ILE A 364 2.64 -3.98 20.37
CA ILE A 364 3.14 -3.29 19.18
C ILE A 364 2.02 -2.49 18.50
N PHE A 365 0.86 -3.13 18.28
CA PHE A 365 -0.27 -2.47 17.62
C PHE A 365 -0.93 -1.42 18.51
N LEU A 366 -0.93 -1.61 19.83
CA LEU A 366 -1.39 -0.57 20.78
C LEU A 366 -0.53 0.68 20.63
N GLU A 367 0.79 0.53 20.56
CA GLU A 367 1.71 1.67 20.42
C GLU A 367 1.60 2.32 19.04
N GLU A 368 1.57 1.54 17.96
CA GLU A 368 1.39 2.07 16.60
C GLU A 368 0.06 2.81 16.42
N SER A 369 -1.01 2.33 17.07
CA SER A 369 -2.33 2.95 16.99
C SER A 369 -2.38 4.34 17.63
N LYS A 370 -1.58 4.62 18.68
CA LYS A 370 -1.53 5.94 19.33
C LYS A 370 -1.21 7.05 18.34
N GLY A 371 -0.19 6.86 17.51
CA GLY A 371 0.18 7.83 16.47
C GLY A 371 -0.91 8.06 15.42
N MET A 372 -1.63 6.98 15.03
CA MET A 372 -2.75 7.09 14.08
C MET A 372 -3.93 7.85 14.68
N LEU A 373 -4.24 7.61 15.96
CA LEU A 373 -5.35 8.26 16.68
C LEU A 373 -5.10 9.76 16.88
N LEU A 374 -3.86 10.15 17.23
CA LEU A 374 -3.47 11.56 17.33
C LEU A 374 -3.71 12.26 15.98
N LYS A 375 -3.25 11.65 14.89
CA LYS A 375 -3.43 12.20 13.55
C LYS A 375 -4.89 12.26 13.10
N ALA A 376 -5.70 11.27 13.48
CA ALA A 376 -7.14 11.28 13.20
C ALA A 376 -7.85 12.46 13.90
N ASN A 377 -7.40 12.86 15.10
CA ASN A 377 -7.91 14.04 15.80
C ASN A 377 -7.50 15.35 15.12
N GLU A 378 -6.27 15.47 14.60
CA GLU A 378 -5.81 16.66 13.87
C GLU A 378 -6.59 16.90 12.58
N LEU A 379 -7.15 15.84 11.97
CA LEU A 379 -7.98 15.91 10.76
C LEU A 379 -9.44 16.29 11.04
N LYS A 380 -9.84 16.45 12.32
CA LYS A 380 -11.15 17.01 12.67
C LYS A 380 -11.16 18.50 12.25
N LYS A 381 -11.96 18.80 11.22
CA LYS A 381 -12.21 20.18 10.79
C LYS A 381 -13.26 20.81 11.66
#